data_8a7471800403593465808a91c18f7bc5
#
_entry.id   8a7471800403593465808a91c18f7bc5
#
_cell.length_a   1.000
_cell.length_b   1.000
_cell.length_c   1.000
_cell.angle_alpha   90.00
_cell.angle_beta   90.00
_cell.angle_gamma   90.00
#
_symmetry.space_group_name_H-M   'P 1'
#
loop_
_entity.id
_entity.type
_entity.pdbx_description
1 polymer ?
#
loop_
_entity_poly.entity_id
_entity_poly.type
_entity_poly.pdbx_seq_one_letter_code
_entity_poly.pdbx_strand_id
1 'polypeptide(L)'
;KAEELLMTEFITSKNSGSKLIHESEKISGLVKILKTLHGAKLFYRNFNMFTYIYHYMNILKKDGLPKLLVPILNRIDHLGQRLAFYRTNLVPCHNDLLAENIIIRDNQLLIVDFDYSGNNDPCFELGNLSVEMEYDDEQINKLVRSYYGEINENIISRINLQGVVSDIGWSLWSYVQAQN
;
A
#
# COMPACT_ATOMS: atom_id res chain seq x y z
N LYS A 1 14.52 -13.54 -28.36
CA LYS A 1 14.61 -13.12 -26.94
C LYS A 1 14.16 -14.29 -26.12
N ALA A 2 14.98 -14.77 -25.19
CA ALA A 2 14.55 -15.77 -24.22
C ALA A 2 13.49 -15.10 -23.33
N GLU A 3 12.31 -15.70 -23.23
CA GLU A 3 11.32 -15.29 -22.25
C GLU A 3 11.83 -15.72 -20.88
N GLU A 4 11.99 -14.75 -19.98
CA GLU A 4 12.31 -15.05 -18.58
C GLU A 4 11.06 -15.60 -17.92
N LEU A 5 11.12 -16.86 -17.47
CA LEU A 5 10.04 -17.53 -16.78
C LEU A 5 10.33 -17.47 -15.27
N LEU A 6 9.39 -16.94 -14.50
CA LEU A 6 9.38 -17.04 -13.04
C LEU A 6 8.49 -18.23 -12.64
N MET A 7 9.06 -19.20 -11.94
CA MET A 7 8.31 -20.30 -11.33
C MET A 7 8.28 -20.12 -9.81
N THR A 8 7.08 -20.13 -9.24
CA THR A 8 6.87 -20.05 -7.80
C THR A 8 6.06 -21.26 -7.32
N GLU A 9 6.14 -21.56 -6.02
CA GLU A 9 5.26 -22.56 -5.41
C GLU A 9 3.80 -22.09 -5.53
N PHE A 10 2.91 -22.97 -5.99
CA PHE A 10 1.48 -22.69 -5.95
C PHE A 10 0.98 -22.89 -4.52
N ILE A 11 0.46 -21.83 -3.92
CA ILE A 11 -0.05 -21.85 -2.54
C ILE A 11 -1.55 -22.10 -2.60
N THR A 12 -1.99 -23.27 -2.14
CA THR A 12 -3.42 -23.53 -1.93
C THR A 12 -3.85 -22.91 -0.60
N SER A 13 -4.82 -21.99 -0.66
CA SER A 13 -5.46 -21.43 0.54
C SER A 13 -6.95 -21.76 0.53
N LYS A 14 -7.51 -22.11 1.67
CA LYS A 14 -8.97 -22.25 1.86
C LYS A 14 -9.65 -20.92 2.21
N ASN A 15 -8.88 -19.88 2.56
CA ASN A 15 -9.37 -18.59 3.00
C ASN A 15 -8.46 -17.48 2.46
N SER A 16 -8.86 -16.81 1.40
CA SER A 16 -8.45 -15.43 1.14
C SER A 16 -9.35 -14.56 2.03
N GLY A 17 -8.77 -13.78 2.95
CA GLY A 17 -9.73 -13.33 3.88
C GLY A 17 -9.59 -11.94 4.46
N SER A 18 -10.23 -10.93 3.86
CA SER A 18 -10.44 -9.63 4.49
C SER A 18 -10.96 -9.73 5.94
N LYS A 19 -11.91 -10.61 6.23
CA LYS A 19 -12.51 -10.73 7.57
C LYS A 19 -11.58 -11.22 8.68
N LEU A 20 -10.60 -12.06 8.35
CA LEU A 20 -9.69 -12.62 9.37
C LEU A 20 -8.55 -11.67 9.74
N ILE A 21 -8.26 -10.67 8.90
CA ILE A 21 -7.13 -9.75 9.09
C ILE A 21 -7.45 -8.62 10.07
N HIS A 22 -8.73 -8.47 10.44
CA HIS A 22 -9.17 -7.50 11.44
C HIS A 22 -8.86 -7.89 12.89
N GLU A 23 -8.54 -9.16 13.14
CA GLU A 23 -8.18 -9.62 14.48
C GLU A 23 -6.84 -9.05 14.92
N SER A 24 -6.76 -8.56 16.15
CA SER A 24 -5.55 -7.96 16.75
C SER A 24 -4.29 -8.81 16.58
N GLU A 25 -4.42 -10.15 16.69
CA GLU A 25 -3.30 -11.07 16.50
C GLU A 25 -2.82 -11.12 15.06
N LYS A 26 -3.75 -11.05 14.09
CA LYS A 26 -3.42 -11.05 12.66
C LYS A 26 -2.75 -9.75 12.25
N ILE A 27 -3.22 -8.59 12.75
CA ILE A 27 -2.54 -7.30 12.55
C ILE A 27 -1.09 -7.39 13.03
N SER A 28 -0.88 -7.93 14.25
CA SER A 28 0.48 -8.09 14.78
C SER A 28 1.34 -9.08 13.97
N GLY A 29 0.72 -10.13 13.42
CA GLY A 29 1.36 -11.09 12.53
C GLY A 29 1.80 -10.45 11.21
N LEU A 30 0.93 -9.66 10.57
CA LEU A 30 1.25 -8.89 9.36
C LEU A 30 2.40 -7.91 9.61
N VAL A 31 2.33 -7.14 10.69
CA VAL A 31 3.39 -6.22 11.07
C VAL A 31 4.74 -6.93 11.19
N LYS A 32 4.78 -8.14 11.74
CA LYS A 32 6.01 -8.92 11.85
C LYS A 32 6.60 -9.24 10.47
N ILE A 33 5.76 -9.60 9.50
CA ILE A 33 6.19 -9.87 8.12
C ILE A 33 6.69 -8.57 7.47
N LEU A 34 5.92 -7.48 7.60
CA LEU A 34 6.31 -6.18 7.05
C LEU A 34 7.64 -5.68 7.64
N LYS A 35 7.85 -5.82 8.95
CA LYS A 35 9.15 -5.47 9.57
C LYS A 35 10.30 -6.31 9.01
N THR A 36 10.05 -7.57 8.67
CA THR A 36 11.06 -8.43 8.03
C THR A 36 11.37 -7.95 6.61
N LEU A 37 10.35 -7.62 5.83
CA LEU A 37 10.49 -7.06 4.49
C LEU A 37 11.23 -5.72 4.53
N HIS A 38 10.77 -4.80 5.38
CA HIS A 38 11.34 -3.44 5.51
C HIS A 38 12.77 -3.45 6.06
N GLY A 39 13.19 -4.49 6.77
CA GLY A 39 14.56 -4.70 7.24
C GLY A 39 15.48 -5.36 6.22
N ALA A 40 14.97 -5.76 5.06
CA ALA A 40 15.74 -6.42 4.03
C ALA A 40 16.61 -5.40 3.24
N LYS A 41 17.46 -5.92 2.32
CA LYS A 41 18.22 -5.09 1.40
C LYS A 41 17.28 -4.32 0.47
N LEU A 42 17.59 -3.04 0.23
CA LEU A 42 16.82 -2.19 -0.70
C LEU A 42 16.70 -2.85 -2.08
N PHE A 43 15.54 -2.70 -2.68
CA PHE A 43 15.28 -3.04 -4.07
C PHE A 43 16.07 -2.12 -5.02
N TYR A 44 16.22 -2.53 -6.28
CA TYR A 44 16.85 -1.69 -7.32
C TYR A 44 16.01 -0.49 -7.73
N ARG A 45 14.67 -0.54 -7.49
CA ARG A 45 13.74 0.52 -7.86
C ARG A 45 13.09 1.13 -6.63
N ASN A 46 12.75 2.40 -6.74
CA ASN A 46 11.87 3.07 -5.81
C ASN A 46 10.44 3.06 -6.36
N PHE A 47 9.48 2.97 -5.46
CA PHE A 47 8.07 3.17 -5.77
C PHE A 47 7.67 4.57 -5.31
N ASN A 48 6.83 5.24 -6.11
CA ASN A 48 6.26 6.53 -5.74
C ASN A 48 4.88 6.68 -6.37
N MET A 49 3.83 6.58 -5.57
CA MET A 49 2.44 6.64 -6.05
C MET A 49 2.13 7.97 -6.77
N PHE A 50 2.76 9.09 -6.41
CA PHE A 50 2.56 10.35 -7.14
C PHE A 50 2.97 10.25 -8.62
N THR A 51 4.04 9.50 -8.92
CA THR A 51 4.44 9.25 -10.32
C THR A 51 3.34 8.53 -11.09
N TYR A 52 2.71 7.53 -10.48
CA TYR A 52 1.58 6.80 -11.07
C TYR A 52 0.34 7.70 -11.20
N ILE A 53 0.00 8.48 -10.17
CA ILE A 53 -1.11 9.44 -10.21
C ILE A 53 -0.96 10.39 -11.41
N TYR A 54 0.19 11.03 -11.59
CA TYR A 54 0.41 11.93 -12.74
C TYR A 54 0.36 11.21 -14.08
N HIS A 55 0.88 9.97 -14.13
CA HIS A 55 0.81 9.15 -15.33
C HIS A 55 -0.66 8.85 -15.70
N TYR A 56 -1.46 8.37 -14.76
CA TYR A 56 -2.88 8.06 -14.97
C TYR A 56 -3.70 9.32 -15.31
N MET A 57 -3.44 10.43 -14.64
CA MET A 57 -4.07 11.71 -14.97
C MET A 57 -3.78 12.10 -16.44
N ASN A 58 -2.56 11.88 -16.92
CA ASN A 58 -2.22 12.19 -18.33
C ASN A 58 -2.93 11.26 -19.32
N ILE A 59 -3.12 9.98 -18.99
CA ILE A 59 -3.91 9.07 -19.83
C ILE A 59 -5.36 9.54 -19.89
N LEU A 60 -5.96 9.81 -18.73
CA LEU A 60 -7.38 10.14 -18.57
C LEU A 60 -7.73 11.55 -19.10
N LYS A 61 -6.75 12.44 -19.31
CA LYS A 61 -7.02 13.80 -19.82
C LYS A 61 -7.77 13.83 -21.16
N LYS A 62 -7.59 12.81 -22.00
CA LYS A 62 -8.21 12.74 -23.34
C LYS A 62 -9.73 12.57 -23.23
N ASP A 63 -10.19 11.78 -22.25
CA ASP A 63 -11.60 11.42 -22.06
C ASP A 63 -12.24 12.19 -20.88
N GLY A 64 -11.45 13.03 -20.22
CA GLY A 64 -11.82 13.80 -19.04
C GLY A 64 -11.52 13.08 -17.74
N LEU A 65 -11.02 13.82 -16.75
CA LEU A 65 -10.76 13.29 -15.42
C LEU A 65 -12.09 12.95 -14.71
N PRO A 66 -12.10 11.88 -13.90
CA PRO A 66 -13.29 11.52 -13.11
C PRO A 66 -13.74 12.69 -12.25
N LYS A 67 -14.99 13.17 -12.47
CA LYS A 67 -15.52 14.39 -11.83
C LYS A 67 -15.43 14.34 -10.30
N LEU A 68 -15.60 13.14 -9.72
CA LEU A 68 -15.51 12.91 -8.27
C LEU A 68 -14.09 13.19 -7.74
N LEU A 69 -13.06 12.89 -8.53
CA LEU A 69 -11.65 13.03 -8.12
C LEU A 69 -11.08 14.42 -8.37
N VAL A 70 -11.67 15.23 -9.27
CA VAL A 70 -11.13 16.55 -9.64
C VAL A 70 -10.82 17.46 -8.44
N PRO A 71 -11.70 17.59 -7.41
CA PRO A 71 -11.41 18.44 -6.25
C PRO A 71 -10.18 17.97 -5.45
N ILE A 72 -9.95 16.67 -5.41
CA ILE A 72 -8.82 16.05 -4.70
C ILE A 72 -7.55 16.21 -5.53
N LEU A 73 -7.63 15.94 -6.83
CA LEU A 73 -6.50 16.05 -7.77
C LEU A 73 -5.93 17.47 -7.84
N ASN A 74 -6.78 18.49 -7.68
CA ASN A 74 -6.34 19.88 -7.60
C ASN A 74 -5.48 20.19 -6.35
N ARG A 75 -5.45 19.29 -5.37
CA ARG A 75 -4.66 19.42 -4.13
C ARG A 75 -3.49 18.44 -4.07
N ILE A 76 -3.31 17.60 -5.11
CA ILE A 76 -2.31 16.51 -5.07
C ILE A 76 -0.89 17.04 -4.89
N ASP A 77 -0.54 18.16 -5.53
CA ASP A 77 0.78 18.78 -5.40
C ASP A 77 1.04 19.26 -3.96
N HIS A 78 0.03 19.87 -3.34
CA HIS A 78 0.11 20.33 -1.97
C HIS A 78 0.28 19.16 -0.99
N LEU A 79 -0.45 18.06 -1.21
CA LEU A 79 -0.30 16.83 -0.43
C LEU A 79 1.12 16.26 -0.56
N GLY A 80 1.64 16.20 -1.80
CA GLY A 80 3.01 15.75 -2.06
C GLY A 80 4.06 16.60 -1.34
N GLN A 81 3.92 17.93 -1.38
CA GLN A 81 4.81 18.86 -0.66
C GLN A 81 4.76 18.64 0.86
N ARG A 82 3.57 18.45 1.44
CA ARG A 82 3.39 18.19 2.88
C ARG A 82 4.05 16.88 3.29
N LEU A 83 3.89 15.81 2.52
CA LEU A 83 4.52 14.51 2.79
C LEU A 83 6.05 14.55 2.62
N ALA A 84 6.55 15.32 1.64
CA ALA A 84 7.98 15.48 1.40
C ALA A 84 8.68 16.34 2.46
N PHE A 85 7.95 17.22 3.17
CA PHE A 85 8.52 18.08 4.21
C PHE A 85 9.14 17.27 5.35
N TYR A 86 8.49 16.16 5.74
CA TYR A 86 9.01 15.23 6.73
C TYR A 86 9.66 14.06 6.03
N ARG A 87 10.97 14.13 5.82
CA ARG A 87 11.74 13.03 5.19
C ARG A 87 11.66 11.78 6.06
N THR A 88 11.50 10.64 5.41
CA THR A 88 11.60 9.32 6.00
C THR A 88 12.64 8.49 5.24
N ASN A 89 13.22 7.50 5.91
CA ASN A 89 14.06 6.53 5.22
C ASN A 89 13.17 5.62 4.39
N LEU A 90 13.53 5.43 3.13
CA LEU A 90 12.87 4.45 2.28
C LEU A 90 13.30 3.04 2.71
N VAL A 91 12.34 2.13 2.67
CA VAL A 91 12.54 0.70 2.97
C VAL A 91 11.94 -0.14 1.84
N PRO A 92 12.36 -1.41 1.68
CA PRO A 92 11.70 -2.33 0.76
C PRO A 92 10.24 -2.48 1.13
N CYS A 93 9.32 -2.17 0.23
CA CYS A 93 7.88 -2.26 0.42
C CYS A 93 7.23 -3.10 -0.67
N HIS A 94 6.11 -3.71 -0.35
CA HIS A 94 5.23 -4.40 -1.29
C HIS A 94 4.45 -3.40 -2.15
N ASN A 95 3.91 -2.37 -1.52
CA ASN A 95 3.14 -1.24 -2.09
C ASN A 95 1.74 -1.57 -2.61
N ASP A 96 1.29 -2.82 -2.51
CA ASP A 96 -0.03 -3.27 -3.00
C ASP A 96 -0.59 -4.38 -2.08
N LEU A 97 -0.84 -4.04 -0.82
CA LEU A 97 -1.30 -4.97 0.21
C LEU A 97 -2.83 -5.15 0.17
N LEU A 98 -3.33 -5.63 -0.97
CA LEU A 98 -4.72 -6.08 -1.10
C LEU A 98 -4.99 -7.31 -0.21
N ALA A 99 -6.23 -7.51 0.18
CA ALA A 99 -6.64 -8.70 0.95
C ALA A 99 -6.33 -10.01 0.19
N GLU A 100 -6.45 -9.98 -1.14
CA GLU A 100 -6.16 -11.08 -2.04
C GLU A 100 -4.68 -11.45 -2.07
N ASN A 101 -3.80 -10.48 -1.80
CA ASN A 101 -2.36 -10.67 -1.76
C ASN A 101 -1.87 -11.20 -0.40
N ILE A 102 -2.78 -11.37 0.57
CA ILE A 102 -2.48 -11.91 1.89
C ILE A 102 -3.13 -13.28 2.05
N ILE A 103 -2.31 -14.31 2.06
CA ILE A 103 -2.73 -15.71 2.14
C ILE A 103 -2.54 -16.22 3.57
N ILE A 104 -3.54 -16.94 4.06
CA ILE A 104 -3.46 -17.65 5.34
C ILE A 104 -3.37 -19.15 5.06
N ARG A 105 -2.22 -19.76 5.38
CA ARG A 105 -1.96 -21.20 5.26
C ARG A 105 -1.44 -21.73 6.61
N ASP A 106 -2.10 -22.75 7.15
CA ASP A 106 -1.69 -23.42 8.42
C ASP A 106 -1.42 -22.41 9.55
N ASN A 107 -2.29 -21.41 9.68
CA ASN A 107 -2.19 -20.29 10.62
C ASN A 107 -0.98 -19.36 10.39
N GLN A 108 -0.29 -19.47 9.26
CA GLN A 108 0.77 -18.57 8.82
C GLN A 108 0.23 -17.58 7.80
N LEU A 109 0.65 -16.32 7.92
CA LEU A 109 0.39 -15.29 6.94
C LEU A 109 1.51 -15.28 5.90
N LEU A 110 1.15 -15.21 4.65
CA LEU A 110 2.05 -15.11 3.50
C LEU A 110 1.61 -13.92 2.65
N ILE A 111 2.57 -13.19 2.09
CA ILE A 111 2.32 -12.10 1.14
C ILE A 111 2.80 -12.55 -0.24
N VAL A 112 1.99 -12.33 -1.26
CA VAL A 112 2.25 -12.70 -2.65
C VAL A 112 2.01 -11.50 -3.55
N ASP A 113 2.39 -11.60 -4.84
CA ASP A 113 2.20 -10.57 -5.86
C ASP A 113 3.02 -9.29 -5.61
N PHE A 114 4.33 -9.41 -5.78
CA PHE A 114 5.29 -8.32 -5.59
C PHE A 114 5.47 -7.41 -6.83
N ASP A 115 4.49 -7.34 -7.74
CA ASP A 115 4.62 -6.58 -9.01
C ASP A 115 4.89 -5.09 -8.80
N TYR A 116 4.29 -4.49 -7.77
CA TYR A 116 4.51 -3.09 -7.38
C TYR A 116 5.61 -2.89 -6.35
N SER A 117 6.34 -3.96 -5.97
CA SER A 117 7.39 -3.85 -4.96
C SER A 117 8.48 -2.85 -5.35
N GLY A 118 8.95 -2.10 -4.38
CA GLY A 118 9.98 -1.08 -4.54
C GLY A 118 10.24 -0.36 -3.23
N ASN A 119 11.32 0.40 -3.14
CA ASN A 119 11.58 1.15 -1.91
C ASN A 119 10.59 2.30 -1.78
N ASN A 120 10.00 2.43 -0.62
CA ASN A 120 9.02 3.47 -0.34
C ASN A 120 9.05 3.88 1.15
N ASP A 121 8.28 4.90 1.48
CA ASP A 121 7.94 5.28 2.84
C ASP A 121 7.16 4.14 3.52
N PRO A 122 7.60 3.60 4.66
CA PRO A 122 6.85 2.57 5.37
C PRO A 122 5.43 3.03 5.76
N CYS A 123 5.21 4.33 5.98
CA CYS A 123 3.87 4.86 6.23
C CYS A 123 2.95 4.73 5.01
N PHE A 124 3.48 4.70 3.77
CA PHE A 124 2.67 4.40 2.60
C PHE A 124 2.15 2.97 2.65
N GLU A 125 3.01 2.01 2.93
CA GLU A 125 2.62 0.60 3.04
C GLU A 125 1.58 0.37 4.13
N LEU A 126 1.80 0.96 5.31
CA LEU A 126 0.84 0.87 6.42
C LEU A 126 -0.48 1.60 6.10
N GLY A 127 -0.43 2.71 5.36
CA GLY A 127 -1.60 3.46 4.89
C GLY A 127 -2.40 2.66 3.85
N ASN A 128 -1.72 2.09 2.84
CA ASN A 128 -2.33 1.20 1.86
C ASN A 128 -3.03 0.02 2.56
N LEU A 129 -2.32 -0.69 3.45
CA LEU A 129 -2.90 -1.78 4.22
C LEU A 129 -4.13 -1.34 5.02
N SER A 130 -4.07 -0.17 5.67
CA SER A 130 -5.17 0.33 6.51
C SER A 130 -6.43 0.60 5.69
N VAL A 131 -6.28 1.14 4.49
CA VAL A 131 -7.37 1.42 3.56
C VAL A 131 -7.94 0.13 2.99
N GLU A 132 -7.08 -0.75 2.46
CA GLU A 132 -7.50 -2.00 1.84
C GLU A 132 -8.20 -2.96 2.83
N MET A 133 -7.84 -2.87 4.10
CA MET A 133 -8.47 -3.64 5.17
C MET A 133 -9.61 -2.88 5.87
N GLU A 134 -9.93 -1.65 5.46
CA GLU A 134 -10.95 -0.82 6.12
C GLU A 134 -10.74 -0.72 7.64
N TYR A 135 -9.49 -0.53 8.09
CA TYR A 135 -9.17 -0.48 9.51
C TYR A 135 -9.77 0.75 10.18
N ASP A 136 -10.40 0.53 11.32
CA ASP A 136 -10.84 1.59 12.22
C ASP A 136 -9.68 2.20 13.03
N ASP A 137 -9.97 3.24 13.81
CA ASP A 137 -8.96 3.95 14.62
C ASP A 137 -8.26 3.03 15.64
N GLU A 138 -8.96 2.06 16.21
CA GLU A 138 -8.38 1.11 17.17
C GLU A 138 -7.40 0.17 16.48
N GLN A 139 -7.74 -0.31 15.29
CA GLN A 139 -6.90 -1.16 14.46
C GLN A 139 -5.69 -0.42 13.92
N ILE A 140 -5.84 0.85 13.50
CA ILE A 140 -4.73 1.73 13.12
C ILE A 140 -3.79 1.95 14.30
N ASN A 141 -4.33 2.24 15.49
CA ASN A 141 -3.52 2.37 16.70
C ASN A 141 -2.77 1.07 17.04
N LYS A 142 -3.41 -0.08 16.85
CA LYS A 142 -2.78 -1.38 17.02
C LYS A 142 -1.65 -1.61 16.01
N LEU A 143 -1.89 -1.26 14.73
CA LEU A 143 -0.91 -1.34 13.65
C LEU A 143 0.33 -0.49 13.98
N VAL A 144 0.13 0.79 14.35
CA VAL A 144 1.19 1.73 14.69
C VAL A 144 1.98 1.27 15.92
N ARG A 145 1.29 0.88 17.00
CA ARG A 145 1.95 0.37 18.21
C ARG A 145 2.76 -0.90 17.92
N SER A 146 2.23 -1.82 17.11
CA SER A 146 2.93 -3.05 16.75
C SER A 146 4.17 -2.78 15.89
N TYR A 147 4.08 -1.78 14.98
CA TYR A 147 5.16 -1.46 14.06
C TYR A 147 6.24 -0.57 14.72
N TYR A 148 5.86 0.52 15.39
CA TYR A 148 6.79 1.51 15.95
C TYR A 148 7.08 1.32 17.44
N GLY A 149 6.31 0.47 18.14
CA GLY A 149 6.46 0.22 19.59
C GLY A 149 5.60 1.12 20.46
N GLU A 150 5.20 2.28 19.96
CA GLU A 150 4.38 3.28 20.65
C GLU A 150 3.34 3.89 19.72
N ILE A 151 2.35 4.56 20.28
CA ILE A 151 1.40 5.39 19.52
C ILE A 151 1.99 6.78 19.35
N ASN A 152 1.98 7.28 18.12
CA ASN A 152 2.48 8.61 17.77
C ASN A 152 1.53 9.26 16.75
N GLU A 153 0.89 10.36 17.15
CA GLU A 153 -0.11 11.06 16.35
C GLU A 153 0.44 11.58 15.01
N ASN A 154 1.71 11.97 14.97
CA ASN A 154 2.34 12.41 13.71
C ASN A 154 2.51 11.22 12.73
N ILE A 155 2.84 10.04 13.26
CA ILE A 155 2.93 8.81 12.45
C ILE A 155 1.55 8.41 11.96
N ILE A 156 0.53 8.40 12.83
CA ILE A 156 -0.87 8.11 12.46
C ILE A 156 -1.33 9.07 11.36
N SER A 157 -1.12 10.37 11.56
CA SER A 157 -1.47 11.38 10.55
C SER A 157 -0.76 11.14 9.21
N ARG A 158 0.51 10.73 9.23
CA ARG A 158 1.26 10.40 8.02
C ARG A 158 0.71 9.15 7.34
N ILE A 159 0.40 8.09 8.09
CA ILE A 159 -0.22 6.85 7.58
C ILE A 159 -1.55 7.19 6.91
N ASN A 160 -2.42 7.97 7.56
CA ASN A 160 -3.70 8.37 7.01
C ASN A 160 -3.56 9.20 5.71
N LEU A 161 -2.61 10.15 5.66
CA LEU A 161 -2.33 10.92 4.45
C LEU A 161 -1.78 10.02 3.32
N GLN A 162 -0.94 9.06 3.62
CA GLN A 162 -0.43 8.09 2.66
C GLN A 162 -1.52 7.11 2.19
N GLY A 163 -2.46 6.75 3.05
CA GLY A 163 -3.67 6.00 2.68
C GLY A 163 -4.50 6.76 1.63
N VAL A 164 -4.72 8.07 1.84
CA VAL A 164 -5.39 8.92 0.83
C VAL A 164 -4.64 8.94 -0.49
N VAL A 165 -3.30 8.98 -0.48
CA VAL A 165 -2.49 8.90 -1.71
C VAL A 165 -2.67 7.56 -2.41
N SER A 166 -2.72 6.47 -1.63
CA SER A 166 -2.99 5.12 -2.14
C SER A 166 -4.36 5.05 -2.83
N ASP A 167 -5.42 5.50 -2.16
CA ASP A 167 -6.79 5.52 -2.69
C ASP A 167 -6.89 6.29 -4.00
N ILE A 168 -6.30 7.47 -4.07
CA ILE A 168 -6.29 8.29 -5.29
C ILE A 168 -5.60 7.53 -6.43
N GLY A 169 -4.44 6.95 -6.15
CA GLY A 169 -3.64 6.25 -7.15
C GLY A 169 -4.38 5.03 -7.71
N TRP A 170 -4.89 4.17 -6.87
CA TRP A 170 -5.61 2.96 -7.28
C TRP A 170 -6.98 3.26 -7.89
N SER A 171 -7.68 4.30 -7.42
CA SER A 171 -8.89 4.78 -8.08
C SER A 171 -8.61 5.23 -9.52
N LEU A 172 -7.58 6.02 -9.76
CA LEU A 172 -7.21 6.43 -11.11
C LEU A 172 -6.79 5.25 -11.99
N TRP A 173 -6.04 4.29 -11.42
CA TRP A 173 -5.70 3.04 -12.10
C TRP A 173 -6.96 2.30 -12.57
N SER A 174 -7.95 2.14 -11.69
CA SER A 174 -9.22 1.49 -12.01
C SER A 174 -9.95 2.20 -13.17
N TYR A 175 -9.96 3.54 -13.19
CA TYR A 175 -10.54 4.29 -14.31
C TYR A 175 -9.77 4.07 -15.63
N VAL A 176 -8.44 3.97 -15.58
CA VAL A 176 -7.63 3.65 -16.77
C VAL A 176 -7.93 2.25 -17.29
N GLN A 177 -8.04 1.25 -16.37
CA GLN A 177 -8.38 -0.13 -16.77
C GLN A 177 -9.79 -0.25 -17.37
N ALA A 178 -10.74 0.53 -16.88
CA ALA A 178 -12.12 0.52 -17.39
C ALA A 178 -12.27 1.10 -18.82
N GLN A 179 -11.22 1.75 -19.35
CA GLN A 179 -11.20 2.31 -20.72
C GLN A 179 -10.55 1.36 -21.75
N ASN A 180 -9.90 0.28 -21.29
CA ASN A 180 -9.27 -0.74 -22.14
C ASN A 180 -10.14 -1.98 -22.28
#